data_a1128de50d53f9cef0dc81df09f000c8
#
_entry.id   a1128de50d53f9cef0dc81df09f000c8
#
_cell.length_a   1.000
_cell.length_b   1.000
_cell.length_c   1.000
_cell.angle_alpha   90.00
_cell.angle_beta   90.00
_cell.angle_gamma   90.00
#
_symmetry.space_group_name_H-M   'P 1'
#
loop_
_entity.id
_entity.type
_entity.pdbx_description
1 polymer ?
#
loop_
_entity_poly.entity_id
_entity_poly.type
_entity_poly.pdbx_seq_one_letter_code
_entity_poly.pdbx_strand_id
1 'polypeptide(L)'
;MDLLQAILTSLDDNKANDIVLMDLRGIDEAITDFFVVCHGTSTTHVGSLSQNLRAEDKEEQGSIPMGNSGHDTGQWIVLDYFDIVVHIFLEETRSLYLLEELWSDATRIPIDKDFSVTAIAVSYTHLRAHETRPY
;
A
#
# COMPACT_ATOMS: atom_id res chain seq x y z
N MET A 1 -6.01 15.36 -3.27
CA MET A 1 -5.91 13.90 -3.05
C MET A 1 -4.57 13.62 -2.40
N ASP A 2 -4.57 12.94 -1.27
CA ASP A 2 -3.30 12.61 -0.63
C ASP A 2 -2.65 11.39 -1.29
N LEU A 3 -1.43 11.10 -0.88
CA LEU A 3 -0.65 10.02 -1.49
C LEU A 3 -1.32 8.66 -1.32
N LEU A 4 -1.86 8.38 -0.13
CA LEU A 4 -2.53 7.10 0.11
C LEU A 4 -3.73 6.91 -0.82
N GLN A 5 -4.55 7.93 -0.96
CA GLN A 5 -5.69 7.90 -1.86
C GLN A 5 -5.23 7.70 -3.31
N ALA A 6 -4.17 8.40 -3.70
CA ALA A 6 -3.63 8.28 -5.06
C ALA A 6 -3.13 6.88 -5.34
N ILE A 7 -2.46 6.26 -4.36
CA ILE A 7 -1.95 4.89 -4.50
C ILE A 7 -3.11 3.92 -4.70
N LEU A 8 -4.12 3.99 -3.84
CA LEU A 8 -5.27 3.09 -3.93
C LEU A 8 -6.00 3.24 -5.26
N THR A 9 -6.19 4.47 -5.69
CA THR A 9 -6.87 4.76 -6.96
C THR A 9 -6.09 4.21 -8.15
N SER A 10 -4.79 4.41 -8.16
CA SER A 10 -3.95 3.91 -9.25
C SER A 10 -3.99 2.39 -9.34
N LEU A 11 -3.88 1.72 -8.20
CA LEU A 11 -3.91 0.26 -8.18
C LEU A 11 -5.25 -0.26 -8.70
N ASP A 12 -6.35 0.35 -8.30
CA ASP A 12 -7.66 -0.06 -8.77
C ASP A 12 -7.84 0.21 -10.26
N ASP A 13 -7.41 1.37 -10.72
CA ASP A 13 -7.52 1.73 -12.14
C ASP A 13 -6.75 0.76 -13.02
N ASN A 14 -5.67 0.20 -12.51
CA ASN A 14 -4.82 -0.73 -13.25
C ASN A 14 -5.10 -2.19 -12.92
N LYS A 15 -6.28 -2.45 -12.34
CA LYS A 15 -6.83 -3.80 -12.15
C LYS A 15 -6.07 -4.66 -11.14
N ALA A 16 -5.48 -4.03 -10.12
CA ALA A 16 -4.90 -4.79 -9.03
C ALA A 16 -6.00 -5.59 -8.32
N ASN A 17 -5.67 -6.79 -7.89
CA ASN A 17 -6.62 -7.70 -7.24
C ASN A 17 -6.47 -7.67 -5.73
N ASP A 18 -7.60 -7.76 -5.03
CA ASP A 18 -7.67 -7.87 -3.58
C ASP A 18 -6.79 -6.87 -2.85
N ILE A 19 -7.05 -5.60 -3.10
CA ILE A 19 -6.32 -4.50 -2.46
C ILE A 19 -6.72 -4.45 -0.98
N VAL A 20 -5.72 -4.55 -0.11
CA VAL A 20 -5.91 -4.51 1.34
C VAL A 20 -5.08 -3.36 1.89
N LEU A 21 -5.71 -2.53 2.71
CA LEU A 21 -5.04 -1.45 3.42
C LEU A 21 -4.91 -1.86 4.88
N MET A 22 -3.68 -1.87 5.38
CA MET A 22 -3.40 -2.26 6.76
C MET A 22 -2.82 -1.07 7.50
N ASP A 23 -3.44 -0.74 8.63
CA ASP A 23 -3.01 0.35 9.49
C ASP A 23 -2.05 -0.20 10.55
N LEU A 24 -0.80 0.21 10.47
CA LEU A 24 0.24 -0.26 11.38
C LEU A 24 0.58 0.76 12.46
N ARG A 25 -0.13 1.87 12.53
CA ARG A 25 0.24 2.98 13.42
C ARG A 25 0.17 2.64 14.90
N GLY A 26 -0.55 1.60 15.26
CA GLY A 26 -0.63 1.17 16.64
C GLY A 26 0.36 0.08 17.04
N ILE A 27 1.25 -0.31 16.15
CA ILE A 27 2.17 -1.41 16.36
C ILE A 27 3.58 -0.84 16.54
N ASP A 28 4.16 -1.08 17.71
CA ASP A 28 5.45 -0.48 18.05
C ASP A 28 6.61 -0.91 17.16
N GLU A 29 6.59 -2.15 16.68
CA GLU A 29 7.65 -2.68 15.84
C GLU A 29 7.56 -2.22 14.40
N ALA A 30 6.44 -1.65 13.99
CA ALA A 30 6.26 -1.24 12.61
C ALA A 30 7.04 0.03 12.31
N ILE A 31 7.72 0.03 11.17
CA ILE A 31 8.54 1.16 10.73
C ILE A 31 7.81 2.05 9.75
N THR A 32 6.59 1.70 9.41
CA THR A 32 5.76 2.48 8.48
C THR A 32 4.34 2.58 9.04
N ASP A 33 3.58 3.54 8.57
CA ASP A 33 2.22 3.75 9.03
C ASP A 33 1.21 2.81 8.36
N PHE A 34 1.41 2.54 7.09
CA PHE A 34 0.45 1.73 6.32
C PHE A 34 1.14 0.76 5.41
N PHE A 35 0.56 -0.43 5.29
CA PHE A 35 0.84 -1.35 4.19
C PHE A 35 -0.34 -1.32 3.23
N VAL A 36 -0.03 -1.29 1.94
CA VAL A 36 -1.02 -1.54 0.90
C VAL A 36 -0.59 -2.84 0.22
N VAL A 37 -1.46 -3.83 0.23
CA VAL A 37 -1.15 -5.16 -0.31
C VAL A 37 -2.12 -5.47 -1.43
N CYS A 38 -1.61 -5.94 -2.54
CA CYS A 38 -2.44 -6.34 -3.68
C CYS A 38 -1.68 -7.37 -4.50
N HIS A 39 -2.31 -7.89 -5.53
CA HIS A 39 -1.62 -8.80 -6.43
C HIS A 39 -2.04 -8.62 -7.88
N GLY A 40 -1.17 -9.08 -8.77
CA GLY A 40 -1.45 -9.20 -10.18
C GLY A 40 -1.51 -10.66 -10.58
N THR A 41 -2.06 -10.93 -11.76
CA THR A 41 -2.26 -12.29 -12.25
C THR A 41 -1.07 -12.83 -13.05
N SER A 42 -0.15 -11.97 -13.42
CA SER A 42 1.06 -12.36 -14.16
C SER A 42 2.21 -11.46 -13.74
N THR A 43 3.44 -11.86 -14.02
CA THR A 43 4.60 -11.02 -13.72
C THR A 43 4.56 -9.72 -14.53
N THR A 44 4.03 -9.75 -15.73
CA THR A 44 3.84 -8.56 -16.55
C THR A 44 2.85 -7.61 -15.90
N HIS A 45 1.75 -8.15 -15.38
CA HIS A 45 0.74 -7.34 -14.68
C HIS A 45 1.32 -6.70 -13.42
N VAL A 46 2.06 -7.49 -12.64
CA VAL A 46 2.72 -6.99 -11.43
C VAL A 46 3.68 -5.84 -11.77
N GLY A 47 4.49 -6.01 -12.82
CA GLY A 47 5.40 -4.97 -13.28
C GLY A 47 4.67 -3.71 -13.74
N SER A 48 3.57 -3.89 -14.46
CA SER A 48 2.76 -2.75 -14.93
C SER A 48 2.15 -1.97 -13.77
N LEU A 49 1.65 -2.68 -12.76
CA LEU A 49 1.10 -2.02 -11.57
C LEU A 49 2.13 -1.13 -10.91
N SER A 50 3.34 -1.63 -10.76
CA SER A 50 4.43 -0.87 -10.16
C SER A 50 4.82 0.34 -11.02
N GLN A 51 4.98 0.12 -12.31
CA GLN A 51 5.42 1.17 -13.22
C GLN A 51 4.41 2.31 -13.29
N ASN A 52 3.13 1.97 -13.43
CA ASN A 52 2.07 2.97 -13.51
C ASN A 52 1.94 3.73 -12.20
N LEU A 53 2.03 3.03 -11.09
CA LEU A 53 1.93 3.65 -9.77
C LEU A 53 3.05 4.68 -9.57
N ARG A 54 4.29 4.28 -9.86
CA ARG A 54 5.43 5.18 -9.70
C ARG A 54 5.32 6.40 -10.61
N ALA A 55 4.89 6.22 -11.83
CA ALA A 55 4.76 7.32 -12.78
C ALA A 55 3.66 8.30 -12.37
N GLU A 56 2.52 7.78 -11.95
CA GLU A 56 1.39 8.60 -11.53
C GLU A 56 1.68 9.34 -10.23
N ASP A 57 2.32 8.69 -9.28
CA ASP A 57 2.67 9.35 -8.02
C ASP A 57 3.68 10.45 -8.22
N LYS A 58 4.65 10.23 -9.09
CA LYS A 58 5.63 11.26 -9.40
C LYS A 58 4.98 12.46 -10.07
N GLU A 59 4.12 12.21 -11.04
CA GLU A 59 3.50 13.28 -11.81
C GLU A 59 2.46 14.06 -11.01
N GLU A 60 1.62 13.36 -10.26
CA GLU A 60 0.48 13.99 -9.59
C GLU A 60 0.77 14.41 -8.16
N GLN A 61 1.63 13.68 -7.46
CA GLN A 61 1.92 13.93 -6.05
C GLN A 61 3.34 14.41 -5.81
N GLY A 62 4.19 14.34 -6.82
CA GLY A 62 5.61 14.66 -6.66
C GLY A 62 6.35 13.67 -5.77
N SER A 63 5.79 12.49 -5.58
CA SER A 63 6.36 11.49 -4.68
C SER A 63 7.06 10.39 -5.45
N ILE A 64 8.24 10.02 -4.98
CA ILE A 64 9.05 8.95 -5.55
C ILE A 64 9.36 8.00 -4.41
N PRO A 65 9.25 6.66 -4.62
CA PRO A 65 9.59 5.75 -3.53
C PRO A 65 11.04 5.89 -3.12
N MET A 66 11.27 5.86 -1.82
CA MET A 66 12.62 5.89 -1.24
C MET A 66 13.39 4.64 -1.58
N GLY A 67 12.69 3.52 -1.72
CA GLY A 67 13.27 2.25 -2.08
C GLY A 67 12.29 1.44 -2.88
N ASN A 68 12.82 0.59 -3.73
CA ASN A 68 12.01 -0.34 -4.48
C ASN A 68 12.83 -1.61 -4.73
N SER A 69 12.16 -2.74 -4.78
CA SER A 69 12.83 -4.02 -4.98
C SER A 69 11.87 -5.02 -5.59
N GLY A 70 12.43 -6.10 -6.11
CA GLY A 70 11.64 -7.21 -6.65
C GLY A 70 11.28 -7.09 -8.12
N HIS A 71 11.73 -6.05 -8.80
CA HIS A 71 11.36 -5.82 -10.20
C HIS A 71 11.95 -6.87 -11.16
N ASP A 72 13.05 -7.47 -10.80
CA ASP A 72 13.72 -8.45 -11.65
C ASP A 72 12.91 -9.74 -11.82
N THR A 73 12.26 -10.19 -10.76
CA THR A 73 11.43 -11.42 -10.84
C THR A 73 9.96 -11.14 -11.05
N GLY A 74 9.48 -9.99 -10.59
CA GLY A 74 8.06 -9.64 -10.68
C GLY A 74 7.15 -10.48 -9.80
N GLN A 75 7.72 -11.19 -8.81
CA GLN A 75 6.92 -12.02 -7.91
C GLN A 75 6.46 -11.27 -6.67
N TRP A 76 7.24 -10.32 -6.23
CA TRP A 76 6.91 -9.50 -5.07
C TRP A 76 7.67 -8.19 -5.20
N ILE A 77 6.97 -7.14 -5.59
CA ILE A 77 7.55 -5.81 -5.72
C ILE A 77 7.17 -5.00 -4.50
N VAL A 78 8.16 -4.35 -3.91
CA VAL A 78 7.97 -3.49 -2.74
C VAL A 78 8.32 -2.06 -3.13
N LEU A 79 7.40 -1.14 -2.88
CA LEU A 79 7.61 0.28 -3.10
C LEU A 79 7.48 1.00 -1.76
N ASP A 80 8.59 1.54 -1.28
CA ASP A 80 8.66 2.17 0.03
C ASP A 80 8.55 3.69 -0.09
N TYR A 81 7.41 4.24 0.31
CA TYR A 81 7.15 5.67 0.32
C TYR A 81 7.32 6.29 1.70
N PHE A 82 8.02 5.62 2.58
CA PHE A 82 8.27 6.03 3.97
C PHE A 82 7.08 5.74 4.88
N ASP A 83 6.00 6.51 4.78
CA ASP A 83 4.80 6.31 5.60
C ASP A 83 3.92 5.18 5.07
N ILE A 84 4.11 4.83 3.82
CA ILE A 84 3.31 3.83 3.12
C ILE A 84 4.25 2.89 2.38
N VAL A 85 4.09 1.60 2.61
CA VAL A 85 4.84 0.60 1.85
C VAL A 85 3.83 -0.20 1.05
N VAL A 86 4.02 -0.22 -0.27
CA VAL A 86 3.13 -0.93 -1.20
C VAL A 86 3.75 -2.27 -1.54
N HIS A 87 2.99 -3.34 -1.34
CA HIS A 87 3.41 -4.70 -1.66
C HIS A 87 2.55 -5.20 -2.80
N ILE A 88 3.18 -5.45 -3.94
CA ILE A 88 2.50 -5.97 -5.13
C ILE A 88 3.03 -7.37 -5.38
N PHE A 89 2.17 -8.37 -5.20
CA PHE A 89 2.55 -9.77 -5.33
C PHE A 89 2.08 -10.35 -6.64
N LEU A 90 2.77 -11.38 -7.10
CA LEU A 90 2.16 -12.33 -8.00
C LEU A 90 1.19 -13.18 -7.17
N GLU A 91 0.08 -13.58 -7.74
CA GLU A 91 -0.98 -14.26 -6.99
C GLU A 91 -0.49 -15.46 -6.19
N GLU A 92 0.30 -16.33 -6.81
CA GLU A 92 0.82 -17.53 -6.14
C GLU A 92 1.75 -17.16 -4.98
N THR A 93 2.55 -16.12 -5.18
CA THR A 93 3.50 -15.67 -4.16
C THR A 93 2.77 -15.10 -2.95
N ARG A 94 1.69 -14.37 -3.18
CA ARG A 94 0.89 -13.82 -2.09
C ARG A 94 0.35 -14.92 -1.19
N SER A 95 -0.08 -16.03 -1.80
CA SER A 95 -0.60 -17.18 -1.05
C SER A 95 0.47 -17.83 -0.19
N LEU A 96 1.73 -17.75 -0.59
CA LEU A 96 2.84 -18.33 0.17
C LEU A 96 3.24 -17.48 1.37
N TYR A 97 3.29 -16.16 1.19
CA TYR A 97 3.85 -15.28 2.23
C TYR A 97 2.81 -14.81 3.24
N LEU A 98 1.54 -14.74 2.87
CA LEU A 98 0.45 -14.40 3.80
C LEU A 98 0.76 -13.21 4.68
N LEU A 99 1.18 -12.10 4.05
CA LEU A 99 1.63 -10.91 4.77
C LEU A 99 0.55 -10.38 5.71
N GLU A 100 -0.71 -10.49 5.31
CA GLU A 100 -1.82 -10.04 6.13
C GLU A 100 -1.92 -10.82 7.45
N GLU A 101 -1.50 -12.09 7.45
CA GLU A 101 -1.51 -12.88 8.67
C GLU A 101 -0.31 -12.60 9.54
N LEU A 102 0.82 -12.30 8.91
CA LEU A 102 2.04 -11.95 9.63
C LEU A 102 1.82 -10.71 10.48
N TRP A 103 1.01 -9.78 9.97
CA TRP A 103 0.66 -8.55 10.68
C TRP A 103 -0.79 -8.59 11.13
N SER A 104 -1.19 -9.69 11.78
CA SER A 104 -2.56 -9.86 12.22
C SER A 104 -3.00 -8.84 13.26
N ASP A 105 -2.05 -8.22 13.96
CA ASP A 105 -2.35 -7.15 14.92
C ASP A 105 -2.71 -5.83 14.24
N ALA A 106 -2.42 -5.71 12.95
CA ALA A 106 -2.75 -4.51 12.20
C ALA A 106 -4.25 -4.41 11.97
N THR A 107 -4.76 -3.20 11.99
CA THR A 107 -6.16 -2.95 11.69
C THR A 107 -6.32 -2.87 10.18
N ARG A 108 -7.21 -3.69 9.62
CA ARG A 108 -7.56 -3.58 8.22
C ARG A 108 -8.57 -2.47 8.06
N ILE A 109 -8.26 -1.52 7.19
CA ILE A 109 -9.19 -0.42 6.91
C ILE A 109 -10.03 -0.81 5.72
N PRO A 110 -11.36 -0.86 5.87
CA PRO A 110 -12.23 -1.18 4.73
C PRO A 110 -12.07 -0.15 3.63
N ILE A 111 -11.95 -0.63 2.41
CA ILE A 111 -11.84 0.22 1.23
C ILE A 111 -13.13 0.04 0.46
N ASP A 112 -13.92 1.11 0.32
CA ASP A 112 -15.13 1.03 -0.49
C ASP A 112 -14.75 1.17 -1.98
N LYS A 113 -15.73 1.01 -2.85
CA LYS A 113 -15.49 1.03 -4.29
C LYS A 113 -14.98 2.37 -4.78
N ASP A 114 -15.27 3.41 -4.07
CA ASP A 114 -14.87 4.75 -4.45
C ASP A 114 -13.59 5.18 -3.78
N PHE A 115 -13.00 4.32 -2.97
CA PHE A 115 -11.84 4.63 -2.14
C PHE A 115 -12.08 5.91 -1.36
N SER A 116 -13.17 5.92 -0.61
CA SER A 116 -13.65 7.12 0.07
C SER A 116 -12.56 7.78 0.90
N VAL A 117 -12.23 9.00 0.53
CA VAL A 117 -11.26 9.80 1.26
C VAL A 117 -11.72 10.03 2.69
N THR A 118 -13.02 10.14 2.86
CA THR A 118 -13.61 10.44 4.17
C THR A 118 -13.28 9.36 5.20
N ALA A 119 -13.47 8.10 4.85
CA ALA A 119 -13.20 7.02 5.78
C ALA A 119 -11.72 6.94 6.13
N ILE A 120 -10.86 7.09 5.14
CA ILE A 120 -9.41 7.07 5.34
C ILE A 120 -8.97 8.28 6.16
N ALA A 121 -9.51 9.45 5.86
CA ALA A 121 -9.17 10.68 6.55
C ALA A 121 -9.58 10.63 8.01
N VAL A 122 -10.75 10.10 8.32
CA VAL A 122 -11.22 9.97 9.69
C VAL A 122 -10.30 9.05 10.48
N SER A 123 -9.96 7.90 9.91
CA SER A 123 -9.04 6.96 10.56
C SER A 123 -7.67 7.61 10.80
N TYR A 124 -7.17 8.30 9.79
CA TYR A 124 -5.88 8.97 9.87
C TYR A 124 -5.90 10.07 10.94
N THR A 125 -6.94 10.89 10.94
CA THR A 125 -7.08 11.97 11.90
C THR A 125 -7.19 11.45 13.33
N HIS A 126 -7.95 10.39 13.53
CA HIS A 126 -8.11 9.79 14.84
C HIS A 126 -6.76 9.35 15.41
N LEU A 127 -5.96 8.67 14.61
CA LEU A 127 -4.67 8.21 15.08
C LEU A 127 -3.67 9.34 15.24
N ARG A 128 -3.76 10.37 14.42
CA ARG A 128 -2.91 11.54 14.58
C ARG A 128 -3.18 12.28 15.88
N ALA A 129 -4.42 12.28 16.32
CA ALA A 129 -4.76 12.92 17.58
C ALA A 129 -4.05 12.27 18.76
N HIS A 130 -3.63 11.04 18.61
CA HIS A 130 -2.88 10.32 19.65
C HIS A 130 -1.38 10.42 19.47
N GLU A 131 -0.96 11.11 18.45
CA GLU A 131 0.43 11.15 18.02
C GLU A 131 1.18 12.31 18.66
N THR A 132 1.09 12.42 19.95
CA THR A 132 1.97 13.32 20.66
C THR A 132 3.19 12.58 21.15
N ARG A 133 3.26 11.33 20.88
CA ARG A 133 4.38 10.49 21.26
C ARG A 133 5.64 10.91 20.51
N PRO A 134 6.74 10.85 21.23
CA PRO A 134 8.01 11.32 20.65
C PRO A 134 8.62 10.28 19.74
N TYR A 135 8.40 10.41 18.49
CA TYR A 135 9.21 9.74 17.46
C TYR A 135 8.64 10.00 16.09
#